data_648675e127d3933a78c842761bc2749a
#
_entry.id   648675e127d3933a78c842761bc2749a
#
_cell.length_a   1.000
_cell.length_b   1.000
_cell.length_c   1.000
_cell.angle_alpha   90.00
_cell.angle_beta   90.00
_cell.angle_gamma   90.00
#
_symmetry.space_group_name_H-M   'P 1'
#
loop_
_entity.id
_entity.type
_entity.pdbx_description
1 polymer ?
#
loop_
_entity_poly.entity_id
_entity_poly.type
_entity_poly.pdbx_seq_one_letter_code
_entity_poly.pdbx_strand_id
1 'polypeptide(L)'
;MNNQMTVLKKVLRRIRRYWGSLIASLILATIYVAMTLYIPILVGNAIDCIIDAGRVDFAAMAVHLRGVLICAGVAASSQWLMSELNNRMTYQVTRDIRNEVFCHIQKLPLSYLDAHPQGDIVSRVIADVDTFADGLLMGFTQLFTGIMTILGTLLFMLRIHWGIALVVVCITPLSLLVANFIATRTYSMFRLQTVTRGEQTGLIDETIGNIKVVRAFGHEDASMEQFDEINGRLQKASLKAIFFSSLVNPCTRFVNSVVYAGVGLTGALIAIGGGISVGNLTSFLNYANQYTKPFNEISGVVTELQNALACAGRVFELIEAPERSPEPENPQRPEAVQGSVEIHNLKFSYVPEKPLIDDFNLSVKPGQRIAIVGPTGCGKTTFINLLMRFYDPDGGEILLDGVNTCHMRRDDLRHCVGMVLQDTWLKAGTIRENIAMGKPDATEEEILAAAKQAHAHSFIRRLPKGYDTEISENGGNLSQGQKQLLCIARVMLCLPPMLFLDEATSSIDTRTEIKIQKAFDTMMRGRTSFIVAHRLSTIREADVILVMKDGHIVEQGKHEDLLKKQGFYAKLYQSQFAH
;
A
#
# COMPACT_ATOMS: atom_id res chain seq x y z
N MET A 1 21.17 8.18 7.87
CA MET A 1 21.49 7.34 9.06
C MET A 1 20.53 7.57 10.23
N ASN A 2 20.24 8.80 10.68
CA ASN A 2 19.31 8.99 11.83
C ASN A 2 17.90 8.44 11.62
N ASN A 3 17.35 8.52 10.41
CA ASN A 3 15.98 8.04 10.13
C ASN A 3 15.89 6.50 10.17
N GLN A 4 16.87 5.78 9.62
CA GLN A 4 16.88 4.31 9.62
C GLN A 4 17.01 3.72 11.03
N MET A 5 17.79 4.34 11.91
CA MET A 5 17.90 3.92 13.32
C MET A 5 16.59 4.11 14.08
N THR A 6 15.85 5.16 13.78
CA THR A 6 14.51 5.40 14.37
C THR A 6 13.52 4.33 13.90
N VAL A 7 13.51 4.02 12.59
CA VAL A 7 12.67 2.95 12.01
C VAL A 7 13.03 1.60 12.63
N LEU A 8 14.32 1.28 12.76
CA LEU A 8 14.77 0.03 13.39
C LEU A 8 14.29 -0.10 14.83
N LYS A 9 14.35 0.99 15.62
CA LYS A 9 13.81 1.00 16.99
C LYS A 9 12.31 0.72 17.03
N LYS A 10 11.54 1.28 16.09
CA LYS A 10 10.09 1.04 15.96
C LYS A 10 9.80 -0.41 15.62
N VAL A 11 10.54 -0.99 14.68
CA VAL A 11 10.46 -2.41 14.32
C VAL A 11 10.75 -3.30 15.52
N LEU A 12 11.89 -3.07 16.22
CA LEU A 12 12.28 -3.85 17.40
C LEU A 12 11.25 -3.78 18.53
N ARG A 13 10.59 -2.61 18.71
CA ARG A 13 9.51 -2.46 19.70
C ARG A 13 8.32 -3.36 19.39
N ARG A 14 7.94 -3.50 18.10
CA ARG A 14 6.83 -4.38 17.68
C ARG A 14 7.19 -5.86 17.78
N ILE A 15 8.43 -6.22 17.42
CA ILE A 15 8.95 -7.59 17.56
C ILE A 15 9.05 -8.02 19.04
N ARG A 16 9.18 -7.07 19.97
CA ARG A 16 9.26 -7.36 21.42
C ARG A 16 8.13 -8.25 21.93
N ARG A 17 6.96 -8.19 21.33
CA ARG A 17 5.82 -9.07 21.65
C ARG A 17 6.12 -10.55 21.36
N TYR A 18 7.06 -10.82 20.46
CA TYR A 18 7.44 -12.15 19.99
C TYR A 18 8.81 -12.62 20.48
N TRP A 19 9.33 -12.00 21.56
CA TRP A 19 10.67 -12.31 22.10
C TRP A 19 10.86 -13.78 22.44
N GLY A 20 9.83 -14.48 22.94
CA GLY A 20 9.90 -15.90 23.21
C GLY A 20 10.26 -16.73 21.96
N SER A 21 9.60 -16.44 20.83
CA SER A 21 9.90 -17.09 19.56
C SER A 21 11.28 -16.70 19.01
N LEU A 22 11.69 -15.45 19.19
CA LEU A 22 13.02 -14.98 18.77
C LEU A 22 14.13 -15.70 19.56
N ILE A 23 14.01 -15.77 20.89
CA ILE A 23 15.00 -16.47 21.73
C ILE A 23 15.05 -17.96 21.40
N ALA A 24 13.90 -18.60 21.21
CA ALA A 24 13.84 -20.01 20.79
C ALA A 24 14.52 -20.23 19.43
N SER A 25 14.29 -19.33 18.47
CA SER A 25 14.94 -19.36 17.15
C SER A 25 16.47 -19.21 17.29
N LEU A 26 16.96 -18.30 18.15
CA LEU A 26 18.38 -18.10 18.39
C LEU A 26 19.03 -19.33 19.01
N ILE A 27 18.37 -19.99 19.96
CA ILE A 27 18.86 -21.24 20.57
C ILE A 27 18.94 -22.35 19.51
N LEU A 28 17.89 -22.52 18.69
CA LEU A 28 17.86 -23.51 17.63
C LEU A 28 18.93 -23.24 16.56
N ALA A 29 19.16 -21.96 16.21
CA ALA A 29 20.24 -21.58 15.30
C ALA A 29 21.61 -21.93 15.85
N THR A 30 21.82 -21.72 17.16
CA THR A 30 23.09 -22.10 17.82
C THR A 30 23.30 -23.61 17.82
N ILE A 31 22.25 -24.40 18.11
CA ILE A 31 22.30 -25.87 18.05
C ILE A 31 22.58 -26.32 16.60
N TYR A 32 21.86 -25.75 15.62
CA TYR A 32 22.06 -26.03 14.21
C TYR A 32 23.52 -25.80 13.77
N VAL A 33 24.06 -24.62 14.06
CA VAL A 33 25.45 -24.27 13.72
C VAL A 33 26.45 -25.17 14.44
N ALA A 34 26.27 -25.41 15.75
CA ALA A 34 27.15 -26.29 16.52
C ALA A 34 27.20 -27.72 15.97
N MET A 35 26.03 -28.30 15.65
CA MET A 35 25.96 -29.65 15.07
C MET A 35 26.55 -29.69 13.67
N THR A 36 26.27 -28.69 12.83
CA THR A 36 26.82 -28.61 11.48
C THR A 36 28.36 -28.48 11.49
N LEU A 37 28.92 -27.70 12.43
CA LEU A 37 30.35 -27.53 12.59
C LEU A 37 31.05 -28.73 13.26
N TYR A 38 30.32 -29.55 13.98
CA TYR A 38 30.90 -30.78 14.58
C TYR A 38 31.01 -31.92 13.59
N ILE A 39 30.22 -31.96 12.52
CA ILE A 39 30.25 -32.98 11.48
C ILE A 39 31.63 -33.12 10.83
N PRO A 40 32.33 -32.06 10.39
CA PRO A 40 33.70 -32.19 9.83
C PRO A 40 34.71 -32.87 10.75
N ILE A 41 34.63 -32.66 12.07
CA ILE A 41 35.49 -33.33 13.04
C ILE A 41 35.23 -34.84 13.05
N LEU A 42 33.93 -35.23 13.11
CA LEU A 42 33.58 -36.65 13.08
C LEU A 42 33.98 -37.32 11.79
N VAL A 43 33.87 -36.63 10.64
CA VAL A 43 34.36 -37.12 9.35
C VAL A 43 35.88 -37.24 9.34
N GLY A 44 36.58 -36.23 9.87
CA GLY A 44 38.05 -36.28 10.03
C GLY A 44 38.50 -37.47 10.89
N ASN A 45 37.87 -37.66 12.04
CA ASN A 45 38.17 -38.80 12.91
C ASN A 45 37.89 -40.16 12.23
N ALA A 46 36.83 -40.23 11.40
CA ALA A 46 36.54 -41.41 10.61
C ALA A 46 37.58 -41.67 9.55
N ILE A 47 38.19 -40.63 8.95
CA ILE A 47 39.32 -40.76 8.00
C ILE A 47 40.59 -41.23 8.74
N ASP A 48 40.80 -40.74 9.93
CA ASP A 48 41.97 -41.16 10.73
C ASP A 48 41.88 -42.62 11.21
N CYS A 49 40.73 -43.28 11.13
CA CYS A 49 40.58 -44.74 11.31
C CYS A 49 41.14 -45.56 10.14
N ILE A 50 41.52 -44.92 9.03
CA ILE A 50 42.23 -45.56 7.91
C ILE A 50 43.71 -45.45 8.18
N ILE A 51 44.30 -46.51 8.80
CA ILE A 51 45.66 -46.47 9.33
C ILE A 51 46.67 -46.66 8.18
N ASP A 52 46.40 -47.57 7.24
CA ASP A 52 47.28 -47.89 6.12
C ASP A 52 46.46 -48.63 5.03
N ALA A 53 47.05 -48.83 3.86
CA ALA A 53 46.41 -49.59 2.77
C ALA A 53 46.03 -51.02 3.25
N GLY A 54 44.75 -51.32 3.29
CA GLY A 54 44.20 -52.59 3.77
C GLY A 54 44.08 -52.73 5.30
N ARG A 55 44.40 -51.69 6.10
CA ARG A 55 44.24 -51.66 7.56
C ARG A 55 43.26 -50.56 7.98
N VAL A 56 42.01 -50.91 7.98
CA VAL A 56 40.91 -49.98 8.38
C VAL A 56 40.22 -50.51 9.62
N ASP A 57 40.10 -49.68 10.64
CA ASP A 57 39.25 -49.98 11.82
C ASP A 57 37.77 -49.62 11.52
N PHE A 58 37.05 -50.58 10.92
CA PHE A 58 35.65 -50.42 10.57
C PHE A 58 34.76 -50.22 11.80
N ALA A 59 35.15 -50.75 12.99
CA ALA A 59 34.36 -50.62 14.19
C ALA A 59 34.39 -49.20 14.73
N ALA A 60 35.56 -48.59 14.83
CA ALA A 60 35.72 -47.19 15.23
C ALA A 60 35.13 -46.23 14.19
N MET A 61 35.34 -46.49 12.89
CA MET A 61 34.76 -45.70 11.80
C MET A 61 33.22 -45.70 11.85
N ALA A 62 32.60 -46.85 12.12
CA ALA A 62 31.13 -46.95 12.23
C ALA A 62 30.58 -46.13 13.39
N VAL A 63 31.30 -45.97 14.50
CA VAL A 63 30.92 -45.11 15.61
C VAL A 63 30.91 -43.64 15.18
N HIS A 64 31.94 -43.17 14.50
CA HIS A 64 32.00 -41.79 13.99
C HIS A 64 30.93 -41.50 12.94
N LEU A 65 30.67 -42.42 12.02
CA LEU A 65 29.61 -42.29 11.01
C LEU A 65 28.20 -42.27 11.63
N ARG A 66 27.92 -43.04 12.67
CA ARG A 66 26.67 -42.93 13.46
C ARG A 66 26.55 -41.56 14.10
N GLY A 67 27.66 -41.02 14.64
CA GLY A 67 27.72 -39.66 15.16
C GLY A 67 27.37 -38.61 14.10
N VAL A 68 27.88 -38.74 12.88
CA VAL A 68 27.54 -37.87 11.75
C VAL A 68 26.02 -37.90 11.45
N LEU A 69 25.43 -39.09 11.40
CA LEU A 69 23.97 -39.24 11.16
C LEU A 69 23.13 -38.59 12.26
N ILE A 70 23.52 -38.75 13.52
CA ILE A 70 22.83 -38.14 14.65
C ILE A 70 22.95 -36.61 14.58
N CYS A 71 24.16 -36.07 14.38
CA CYS A 71 24.40 -34.64 14.25
C CYS A 71 23.62 -34.05 13.06
N ALA A 72 23.60 -34.70 11.91
CA ALA A 72 22.85 -34.30 10.74
C ALA A 72 21.33 -34.30 11.01
N GLY A 73 20.81 -35.31 11.70
CA GLY A 73 19.40 -35.37 12.08
C GLY A 73 19.00 -34.26 13.04
N VAL A 74 19.82 -33.99 14.06
CA VAL A 74 19.59 -32.88 15.01
C VAL A 74 19.71 -31.53 14.30
N ALA A 75 20.70 -31.34 13.42
CA ALA A 75 20.87 -30.11 12.66
C ALA A 75 19.64 -29.85 11.74
N ALA A 76 19.20 -30.87 10.98
CA ALA A 76 18.04 -30.75 10.10
C ALA A 76 16.75 -30.44 10.87
N SER A 77 16.53 -31.11 11.99
CA SER A 77 15.35 -30.87 12.85
C SER A 77 15.38 -29.46 13.46
N SER A 78 16.55 -29.01 13.93
CA SER A 78 16.73 -27.67 14.50
C SER A 78 16.52 -26.59 13.44
N GLN A 79 17.02 -26.79 12.23
CA GLN A 79 16.84 -25.84 11.12
C GLN A 79 15.37 -25.77 10.69
N TRP A 80 14.69 -26.90 10.57
CA TRP A 80 13.27 -26.94 10.24
C TRP A 80 12.43 -26.21 11.27
N LEU A 81 12.64 -26.51 12.57
CA LEU A 81 11.90 -25.86 13.64
C LEU A 81 12.18 -24.36 13.73
N MET A 82 13.46 -23.95 13.54
CA MET A 82 13.86 -22.55 13.47
C MET A 82 13.16 -21.81 12.33
N SER A 83 13.13 -22.44 11.13
CA SER A 83 12.46 -21.84 9.96
C SER A 83 10.95 -21.67 10.19
N GLU A 84 10.32 -22.68 10.78
CA GLU A 84 8.89 -22.61 11.12
C GLU A 84 8.59 -21.48 12.13
N LEU A 85 9.42 -21.35 13.19
CA LEU A 85 9.26 -20.27 14.16
C LEU A 85 9.48 -18.88 13.53
N ASN A 86 10.50 -18.74 12.68
CA ASN A 86 10.78 -17.48 12.00
C ASN A 86 9.65 -17.10 11.04
N ASN A 87 9.13 -18.07 10.26
CA ASN A 87 7.98 -17.86 9.38
C ASN A 87 6.76 -17.40 10.17
N ARG A 88 6.38 -18.15 11.21
CA ARG A 88 5.23 -17.80 12.05
C ARG A 88 5.36 -16.39 12.65
N MET A 89 6.53 -16.08 13.20
CA MET A 89 6.80 -14.76 13.80
C MET A 89 6.69 -13.65 12.75
N THR A 90 7.33 -13.82 11.59
CA THR A 90 7.31 -12.82 10.51
C THR A 90 5.90 -12.56 10.02
N TYR A 91 5.12 -13.61 9.70
CA TYR A 91 3.75 -13.43 9.22
C TYR A 91 2.78 -12.89 10.27
N GLN A 92 3.01 -13.17 11.54
CA GLN A 92 2.23 -12.57 12.63
C GLN A 92 2.53 -11.06 12.77
N VAL A 93 3.80 -10.66 12.74
CA VAL A 93 4.20 -9.23 12.75
C VAL A 93 3.63 -8.51 11.52
N THR A 94 3.73 -9.12 10.35
CA THR A 94 3.18 -8.58 9.09
C THR A 94 1.67 -8.38 9.18
N ARG A 95 0.94 -9.38 9.66
CA ARG A 95 -0.52 -9.29 9.86
C ARG A 95 -0.87 -8.16 10.83
N ASP A 96 -0.16 -8.05 11.95
CA ASP A 96 -0.44 -7.02 12.94
C ASP A 96 -0.19 -5.61 12.38
N ILE A 97 0.88 -5.42 11.58
CA ILE A 97 1.17 -4.16 10.90
C ILE A 97 0.09 -3.84 9.85
N ARG A 98 -0.31 -4.80 9.02
CA ARG A 98 -1.39 -4.58 8.04
C ARG A 98 -2.70 -4.16 8.70
N ASN A 99 -3.06 -4.82 9.78
CA ASN A 99 -4.26 -4.46 10.54
C ASN A 99 -4.14 -3.04 11.12
N GLU A 100 -2.99 -2.69 11.70
CA GLU A 100 -2.72 -1.36 12.23
C GLU A 100 -2.84 -0.29 11.14
N VAL A 101 -2.20 -0.51 9.99
CA VAL A 101 -2.28 0.41 8.84
C VAL A 101 -3.72 0.56 8.34
N PHE A 102 -4.41 -0.56 8.14
CA PHE A 102 -5.78 -0.52 7.62
C PHE A 102 -6.75 0.18 8.58
N CYS A 103 -6.64 -0.09 9.88
CA CYS A 103 -7.41 0.61 10.91
C CYS A 103 -7.09 2.10 10.96
N HIS A 104 -5.82 2.48 10.75
CA HIS A 104 -5.41 3.88 10.77
C HIS A 104 -5.91 4.64 9.54
N ILE A 105 -5.88 4.03 8.35
CA ILE A 105 -6.43 4.62 7.11
C ILE A 105 -7.90 5.06 7.31
N GLN A 106 -8.71 4.28 8.06
CA GLN A 106 -10.11 4.65 8.33
C GLN A 106 -10.23 5.90 9.23
N LYS A 107 -9.17 6.28 9.92
CA LYS A 107 -9.12 7.43 10.82
C LYS A 107 -8.45 8.65 10.20
N LEU A 108 -7.80 8.50 9.05
CA LEU A 108 -7.14 9.62 8.37
C LEU A 108 -8.18 10.66 7.89
N PRO A 109 -7.81 11.95 7.87
CA PRO A 109 -8.62 12.98 7.24
C PRO A 109 -8.65 12.78 5.72
N LEU A 110 -9.72 13.20 5.07
CA LEU A 110 -9.85 13.10 3.62
C LEU A 110 -8.75 13.90 2.90
N SER A 111 -8.30 15.01 3.49
CA SER A 111 -7.19 15.81 2.99
C SER A 111 -5.89 15.01 2.79
N TYR A 112 -5.61 14.03 3.65
CA TYR A 112 -4.47 13.16 3.48
C TYR A 112 -4.64 12.24 2.27
N LEU A 113 -5.83 11.67 2.10
CA LEU A 113 -6.13 10.77 0.98
C LEU A 113 -6.13 11.51 -0.36
N ASP A 114 -6.64 12.73 -0.40
CA ASP A 114 -6.65 13.57 -1.60
C ASP A 114 -5.26 14.10 -1.98
N ALA A 115 -4.37 14.28 -1.00
CA ALA A 115 -2.99 14.71 -1.22
C ALA A 115 -2.06 13.59 -1.70
N HIS A 116 -2.47 12.31 -1.58
CA HIS A 116 -1.65 11.16 -1.93
C HIS A 116 -2.33 10.29 -2.99
N PRO A 117 -1.61 9.87 -4.05
CA PRO A 117 -2.17 8.95 -5.04
C PRO A 117 -2.65 7.64 -4.39
N GLN A 118 -3.85 7.19 -4.74
CA GLN A 118 -4.41 5.94 -4.19
C GLN A 118 -3.48 4.74 -4.40
N GLY A 119 -2.82 4.67 -5.57
CA GLY A 119 -1.85 3.62 -5.88
C GLY A 119 -0.64 3.59 -4.93
N ASP A 120 -0.18 4.76 -4.44
CA ASP A 120 0.90 4.82 -3.44
C ASP A 120 0.45 4.26 -2.09
N ILE A 121 -0.75 4.64 -1.63
CA ILE A 121 -1.32 4.12 -0.38
C ILE A 121 -1.48 2.59 -0.44
N VAL A 122 -2.06 2.07 -1.54
CA VAL A 122 -2.22 0.62 -1.75
C VAL A 122 -0.86 -0.07 -1.80
N SER A 123 0.13 0.51 -2.49
CA SER A 123 1.50 -0.03 -2.54
C SER A 123 2.14 -0.11 -1.16
N ARG A 124 1.95 0.90 -0.30
CA ARG A 124 2.45 0.89 1.09
C ARG A 124 1.82 -0.22 1.93
N VAL A 125 0.53 -0.49 1.75
CA VAL A 125 -0.21 -1.54 2.50
C VAL A 125 0.17 -2.94 2.05
N ILE A 126 0.42 -3.14 0.76
CA ILE A 126 0.67 -4.46 0.17
C ILE A 126 2.17 -4.67 -0.05
N ALA A 127 2.76 -4.00 -1.04
CA ALA A 127 4.12 -4.27 -1.50
C ALA A 127 5.19 -3.93 -0.46
N ASP A 128 5.07 -2.77 0.22
CA ASP A 128 6.07 -2.37 1.22
C ASP A 128 6.02 -3.26 2.46
N VAL A 129 4.83 -3.69 2.88
CA VAL A 129 4.69 -4.62 4.01
C VAL A 129 5.23 -6.01 3.65
N ASP A 130 5.07 -6.48 2.40
CA ASP A 130 5.65 -7.75 1.95
C ASP A 130 7.17 -7.67 1.88
N THR A 131 7.73 -6.60 1.28
CA THR A 131 9.19 -6.39 1.24
C THR A 131 9.79 -6.30 2.65
N PHE A 132 9.08 -5.66 3.58
CA PHE A 132 9.47 -5.63 4.98
C PHE A 132 9.48 -7.03 5.61
N ALA A 133 8.45 -7.85 5.33
CA ALA A 133 8.36 -9.23 5.83
C ALA A 133 9.53 -10.08 5.32
N ASP A 134 9.83 -10.01 4.03
CA ASP A 134 10.94 -10.76 3.41
C ASP A 134 12.29 -10.37 4.00
N GLY A 135 12.54 -9.08 4.19
CA GLY A 135 13.78 -8.61 4.82
C GLY A 135 13.92 -9.01 6.29
N LEU A 136 12.81 -9.04 7.05
CA LEU A 136 12.82 -9.57 8.41
C LEU A 136 13.16 -11.06 8.43
N LEU A 137 12.53 -11.85 7.56
CA LEU A 137 12.76 -13.29 7.48
C LEU A 137 14.22 -13.60 7.13
N MET A 138 14.78 -12.90 6.14
CA MET A 138 16.20 -13.02 5.78
C MET A 138 17.11 -12.58 6.92
N GLY A 139 16.80 -11.47 7.58
CA GLY A 139 17.56 -10.96 8.72
C GLY A 139 17.62 -11.95 9.87
N PHE A 140 16.51 -12.53 10.27
CA PHE A 140 16.46 -13.50 11.37
C PHE A 140 17.13 -14.84 11.01
N THR A 141 16.96 -15.30 9.77
CA THR A 141 17.41 -16.64 9.38
C THR A 141 18.86 -16.63 8.91
N GLN A 142 19.25 -15.71 8.03
CA GLN A 142 20.56 -15.75 7.37
C GLN A 142 21.64 -14.91 8.09
N LEU A 143 21.28 -13.70 8.56
CA LEU A 143 22.27 -12.84 9.22
C LEU A 143 22.78 -13.48 10.51
N PHE A 144 21.84 -13.99 11.33
CA PHE A 144 22.22 -14.57 12.63
C PHE A 144 22.99 -15.89 12.46
N THR A 145 22.48 -16.81 11.63
CA THR A 145 23.18 -18.08 11.36
C THR A 145 24.53 -17.84 10.69
N GLY A 146 24.64 -16.86 9.79
CA GLY A 146 25.89 -16.48 9.15
C GLY A 146 26.95 -16.00 10.13
N ILE A 147 26.57 -15.07 11.03
CA ILE A 147 27.49 -14.57 12.07
C ILE A 147 27.94 -15.71 13.00
N MET A 148 26.99 -16.54 13.46
CA MET A 148 27.31 -17.69 14.32
C MET A 148 28.20 -18.71 13.63
N THR A 149 28.00 -18.95 12.32
CA THR A 149 28.85 -19.82 11.52
C THR A 149 30.28 -19.27 11.41
N ILE A 150 30.45 -17.96 11.14
CA ILE A 150 31.78 -17.32 11.09
C ILE A 150 32.50 -17.47 12.43
N LEU A 151 31.84 -17.10 13.53
CA LEU A 151 32.44 -17.18 14.87
C LEU A 151 32.74 -18.64 15.28
N GLY A 152 31.80 -19.54 15.03
CA GLY A 152 31.96 -20.96 15.32
C GLY A 152 33.06 -21.62 14.50
N THR A 153 33.10 -21.41 13.18
CA THR A 153 34.18 -21.96 12.34
C THR A 153 35.54 -21.44 12.74
N LEU A 154 35.66 -20.16 13.09
CA LEU A 154 36.92 -19.58 13.56
C LEU A 154 37.36 -20.25 14.88
N LEU A 155 36.47 -20.46 15.81
CA LEU A 155 36.77 -21.14 17.08
C LEU A 155 37.25 -22.57 16.86
N PHE A 156 36.59 -23.35 16.00
CA PHE A 156 36.99 -24.72 15.68
C PHE A 156 38.30 -24.77 14.94
N MET A 157 38.58 -23.85 13.99
CA MET A 157 39.88 -23.78 13.30
C MET A 157 41.03 -23.47 14.25
N LEU A 158 40.83 -22.48 15.16
CA LEU A 158 41.86 -22.14 16.17
C LEU A 158 42.16 -23.30 17.11
N ARG A 159 41.17 -24.15 17.43
CA ARG A 159 41.35 -25.33 18.27
C ARG A 159 42.17 -26.44 17.60
N ILE A 160 42.05 -26.57 16.27
CA ILE A 160 42.84 -27.59 15.51
C ILE A 160 44.26 -27.09 15.31
N HIS A 161 44.45 -25.92 14.68
CA HIS A 161 45.77 -25.36 14.46
C HIS A 161 45.72 -23.86 14.18
N TRP A 162 46.27 -23.04 15.10
CA TRP A 162 46.22 -21.59 15.02
C TRP A 162 46.91 -20.99 13.77
N GLY A 163 48.04 -21.59 13.32
CA GLY A 163 48.80 -21.09 12.16
C GLY A 163 48.04 -21.21 10.84
N ILE A 164 47.32 -22.34 10.64
CA ILE A 164 46.48 -22.51 9.45
C ILE A 164 45.25 -21.59 9.51
N ALA A 165 44.66 -21.40 10.71
CA ALA A 165 43.58 -20.47 10.92
C ALA A 165 43.97 -19.03 10.54
N LEU A 166 45.21 -18.62 10.86
CA LEU A 166 45.73 -17.30 10.48
C LEU A 166 45.76 -17.11 8.96
N VAL A 167 46.16 -18.14 8.19
CA VAL A 167 46.18 -18.10 6.71
C VAL A 167 44.77 -17.83 6.18
N VAL A 168 43.77 -18.52 6.70
CA VAL A 168 42.37 -18.31 6.29
C VAL A 168 41.90 -16.88 6.60
N VAL A 169 42.16 -16.41 7.81
CA VAL A 169 41.77 -15.05 8.26
C VAL A 169 42.48 -13.96 7.44
N CYS A 170 43.73 -14.14 7.08
CA CYS A 170 44.50 -13.17 6.29
C CYS A 170 44.05 -13.10 4.82
N ILE A 171 43.61 -14.22 4.23
CA ILE A 171 43.21 -14.26 2.81
C ILE A 171 41.73 -13.87 2.64
N THR A 172 40.87 -14.14 3.60
CA THR A 172 39.41 -13.85 3.50
C THR A 172 39.08 -12.38 3.22
N PRO A 173 39.75 -11.35 3.78
CA PRO A 173 39.51 -9.97 3.43
C PRO A 173 39.64 -9.66 1.94
N LEU A 174 40.46 -10.43 1.20
CA LEU A 174 40.59 -10.30 -0.25
C LEU A 174 39.26 -10.61 -0.95
N SER A 175 38.50 -11.58 -0.46
CA SER A 175 37.15 -11.90 -0.97
C SER A 175 36.18 -10.72 -0.77
N LEU A 176 36.23 -10.07 0.41
CA LEU A 176 35.44 -8.89 0.69
C LEU A 176 35.82 -7.69 -0.19
N LEU A 177 37.09 -7.47 -0.42
CA LEU A 177 37.58 -6.39 -1.30
C LEU A 177 37.08 -6.58 -2.74
N VAL A 178 37.22 -7.82 -3.26
CA VAL A 178 36.73 -8.17 -4.60
C VAL A 178 35.22 -8.02 -4.69
N ALA A 179 34.46 -8.53 -3.72
CA ALA A 179 33.00 -8.43 -3.68
C ALA A 179 32.56 -6.96 -3.63
N ASN A 180 33.17 -6.14 -2.78
CA ASN A 180 32.85 -4.71 -2.66
C ASN A 180 33.18 -3.91 -3.93
N PHE A 181 34.33 -4.21 -4.57
CA PHE A 181 34.70 -3.56 -5.84
C PHE A 181 33.68 -3.85 -6.93
N ILE A 182 33.25 -5.11 -7.07
CA ILE A 182 32.26 -5.52 -8.07
C ILE A 182 30.88 -4.91 -7.70
N ALA A 183 30.46 -4.98 -6.43
CA ALA A 183 29.18 -4.45 -5.96
C ALA A 183 29.03 -2.94 -6.24
N THR A 184 30.09 -2.17 -6.01
CA THR A 184 30.09 -0.71 -6.28
C THR A 184 29.89 -0.41 -7.77
N ARG A 185 30.52 -1.18 -8.65
CA ARG A 185 30.35 -1.05 -10.11
C ARG A 185 28.95 -1.51 -10.56
N THR A 186 28.49 -2.61 -10.01
CA THR A 186 27.18 -3.19 -10.29
C THR A 186 26.04 -2.23 -9.88
N TYR A 187 26.16 -1.57 -8.72
CA TYR A 187 25.16 -0.64 -8.22
C TYR A 187 24.83 0.49 -9.20
N SER A 188 25.85 1.11 -9.79
CA SER A 188 25.63 2.21 -10.76
C SER A 188 24.91 1.73 -12.02
N MET A 189 25.17 0.49 -12.45
CA MET A 189 24.52 -0.11 -13.62
C MET A 189 23.07 -0.50 -13.33
N PHE A 190 22.79 -1.08 -12.17
CA PHE A 190 21.41 -1.38 -11.75
C PHE A 190 20.58 -0.11 -11.56
N ARG A 191 21.17 0.95 -11.01
CA ARG A 191 20.48 2.25 -10.90
C ARG A 191 20.07 2.77 -12.27
N LEU A 192 20.99 2.73 -13.26
CA LEU A 192 20.66 3.15 -14.63
C LEU A 192 19.56 2.28 -15.24
N GLN A 193 19.64 0.95 -15.07
CA GLN A 193 18.61 0.02 -15.52
C GLN A 193 17.25 0.34 -14.90
N THR A 194 17.20 0.61 -13.59
CA THR A 194 15.93 0.93 -12.87
C THR A 194 15.31 2.22 -13.38
N VAL A 195 16.11 3.27 -13.59
CA VAL A 195 15.62 4.55 -14.13
C VAL A 195 15.07 4.35 -15.54
N THR A 196 15.84 3.69 -16.44
CA THR A 196 15.39 3.45 -17.81
C THR A 196 14.17 2.54 -17.90
N ARG A 197 14.05 1.56 -16.98
CA ARG A 197 12.83 0.73 -16.88
C ARG A 197 11.62 1.56 -16.42
N GLY A 198 11.82 2.53 -15.52
CA GLY A 198 10.78 3.47 -15.12
C GLY A 198 10.28 4.31 -16.30
N GLU A 199 11.20 4.83 -17.13
CA GLU A 199 10.85 5.57 -18.38
C GLU A 199 10.03 4.68 -19.34
N GLN A 200 10.45 3.42 -19.53
CA GLN A 200 9.74 2.46 -20.38
C GLN A 200 8.34 2.16 -19.85
N THR A 201 8.21 1.91 -18.54
CA THR A 201 6.92 1.64 -17.90
C THR A 201 5.98 2.85 -18.06
N GLY A 202 6.49 4.07 -17.83
CA GLY A 202 5.70 5.29 -18.02
C GLY A 202 5.18 5.44 -19.46
N LEU A 203 6.02 5.20 -20.47
CA LEU A 203 5.60 5.23 -21.86
C LEU A 203 4.54 4.16 -22.18
N ILE A 204 4.70 2.94 -21.65
CA ILE A 204 3.73 1.85 -21.85
C ILE A 204 2.38 2.21 -21.22
N ASP A 205 2.37 2.70 -19.98
CA ASP A 205 1.14 3.11 -19.29
C ASP A 205 0.42 4.24 -20.04
N GLU A 206 1.17 5.26 -20.48
CA GLU A 206 0.64 6.37 -21.26
C GLU A 206 0.03 5.88 -22.59
N THR A 207 0.77 5.04 -23.33
CA THR A 207 0.34 4.53 -24.65
C THR A 207 -0.89 3.62 -24.51
N ILE A 208 -0.89 2.68 -23.54
CA ILE A 208 -2.03 1.76 -23.32
C ILE A 208 -3.24 2.53 -22.80
N GLY A 209 -3.04 3.44 -21.84
CA GLY A 209 -4.12 4.26 -21.28
C GLY A 209 -4.81 5.13 -22.36
N ASN A 210 -4.06 5.58 -23.34
CA ASN A 210 -4.54 6.45 -24.44
C ASN A 210 -4.57 5.75 -25.80
N ILE A 211 -4.62 4.42 -25.87
CA ILE A 211 -4.52 3.65 -27.12
C ILE A 211 -5.54 4.07 -28.19
N LYS A 212 -6.74 4.50 -27.74
CA LYS A 212 -7.76 5.00 -28.66
C LYS A 212 -7.34 6.32 -29.34
N VAL A 213 -6.65 7.18 -28.61
CA VAL A 213 -6.12 8.45 -29.13
C VAL A 213 -4.95 8.19 -30.08
N VAL A 214 -4.00 7.33 -29.66
CA VAL A 214 -2.86 6.92 -30.50
C VAL A 214 -3.36 6.40 -31.85
N ARG A 215 -4.35 5.52 -31.88
CA ARG A 215 -4.95 4.98 -33.11
C ARG A 215 -5.76 6.01 -33.90
N ALA A 216 -6.51 6.88 -33.22
CA ALA A 216 -7.32 7.88 -33.89
C ALA A 216 -6.48 8.91 -34.66
N PHE A 217 -5.26 9.17 -34.20
CA PHE A 217 -4.33 10.11 -34.83
C PHE A 217 -3.21 9.42 -35.63
N GLY A 218 -3.20 8.08 -35.75
CA GLY A 218 -2.20 7.34 -36.54
C GLY A 218 -0.78 7.48 -35.97
N HIS A 219 -0.62 7.55 -34.63
CA HIS A 219 0.67 7.75 -33.96
C HIS A 219 1.34 6.43 -33.53
N GLU A 220 0.93 5.28 -34.06
CA GLU A 220 1.47 3.97 -33.73
C GLU A 220 2.97 3.86 -34.03
N ASP A 221 3.39 4.28 -35.21
CA ASP A 221 4.79 4.20 -35.63
C ASP A 221 5.69 5.10 -34.80
N ALA A 222 5.26 6.32 -34.48
CA ALA A 222 6.01 7.24 -33.60
C ALA A 222 6.14 6.69 -32.16
N SER A 223 5.07 6.07 -31.65
CA SER A 223 5.10 5.42 -30.33
C SER A 223 6.04 4.21 -30.32
N MET A 224 6.09 3.43 -31.40
CA MET A 224 7.03 2.32 -31.56
C MET A 224 8.48 2.78 -31.63
N GLU A 225 8.77 3.85 -32.40
CA GLU A 225 10.13 4.41 -32.48
C GLU A 225 10.63 4.87 -31.11
N GLN A 226 9.79 5.57 -30.33
CA GLN A 226 10.12 6.00 -28.97
C GLN A 226 10.33 4.81 -28.04
N PHE A 227 9.47 3.78 -28.15
CA PHE A 227 9.62 2.55 -27.38
C PHE A 227 10.94 1.84 -27.72
N ASP A 228 11.28 1.71 -28.98
CA ASP A 228 12.50 1.03 -29.43
C ASP A 228 13.76 1.76 -28.97
N GLU A 229 13.76 3.10 -28.96
CA GLU A 229 14.87 3.89 -28.40
C GLU A 229 15.08 3.59 -26.91
N ILE A 230 14.02 3.68 -26.10
CA ILE A 230 14.09 3.42 -24.65
C ILE A 230 14.47 1.96 -24.40
N ASN A 231 13.86 1.02 -25.12
CA ASN A 231 14.12 -0.41 -25.02
C ASN A 231 15.57 -0.76 -25.38
N GLY A 232 16.13 -0.11 -26.40
CA GLY A 232 17.55 -0.25 -26.76
C GLY A 232 18.50 0.27 -25.68
N ARG A 233 18.16 1.39 -25.01
CA ARG A 233 18.90 1.90 -23.83
C ARG A 233 18.80 0.94 -22.66
N LEU A 234 17.59 0.42 -22.39
CA LEU A 234 17.35 -0.55 -21.32
C LEU A 234 18.10 -1.86 -21.56
N GLN A 235 18.10 -2.37 -22.79
CA GLN A 235 18.86 -3.58 -23.17
C GLN A 235 20.34 -3.42 -22.85
N LYS A 236 20.96 -2.31 -23.26
CA LYS A 236 22.39 -2.05 -22.99
C LYS A 236 22.68 -1.91 -21.49
N ALA A 237 21.82 -1.21 -20.76
CA ALA A 237 21.96 -1.05 -19.30
C ALA A 237 21.80 -2.39 -18.59
N SER A 238 20.76 -3.18 -18.94
CA SER A 238 20.49 -4.50 -18.37
C SER A 238 21.62 -5.49 -18.63
N LEU A 239 22.15 -5.54 -19.86
CA LEU A 239 23.24 -6.43 -20.22
C LEU A 239 24.50 -6.13 -19.40
N LYS A 240 24.86 -4.85 -19.21
CA LYS A 240 25.97 -4.44 -18.37
C LYS A 240 25.72 -4.78 -16.89
N ALA A 241 24.52 -4.50 -16.38
CA ALA A 241 24.16 -4.79 -14.99
C ALA A 241 24.25 -6.30 -14.68
N ILE A 242 23.68 -7.13 -15.56
CA ILE A 242 23.72 -8.60 -15.43
C ILE A 242 25.16 -9.11 -15.57
N PHE A 243 25.94 -8.60 -16.52
CA PHE A 243 27.33 -9.01 -16.70
C PHE A 243 28.16 -8.78 -15.44
N PHE A 244 28.15 -7.55 -14.89
CA PHE A 244 28.90 -7.25 -13.65
C PHE A 244 28.36 -8.03 -12.45
N SER A 245 27.04 -8.17 -12.31
CA SER A 245 26.45 -8.98 -11.25
C SER A 245 26.87 -10.45 -11.33
N SER A 246 26.92 -11.01 -12.55
CA SER A 246 27.31 -12.39 -12.77
C SER A 246 28.80 -12.67 -12.46
N LEU A 247 29.67 -11.64 -12.48
CA LEU A 247 31.08 -11.78 -12.12
C LEU A 247 31.30 -12.00 -10.62
N VAL A 248 30.37 -11.62 -9.76
CA VAL A 248 30.52 -11.77 -8.29
C VAL A 248 30.81 -13.22 -7.91
N ASN A 249 29.98 -14.16 -8.37
CA ASN A 249 30.10 -15.57 -8.02
C ASN A 249 31.38 -16.22 -8.53
N PRO A 250 31.80 -16.08 -9.81
CA PRO A 250 33.09 -16.64 -10.28
C PRO A 250 34.28 -16.04 -9.55
N CYS A 251 34.29 -14.71 -9.33
CA CYS A 251 35.43 -14.06 -8.65
C CYS A 251 35.53 -14.48 -7.18
N THR A 252 34.44 -14.55 -6.47
CA THR A 252 34.43 -15.00 -5.06
C THR A 252 34.82 -16.50 -4.97
N ARG A 253 34.33 -17.34 -5.90
CA ARG A 253 34.76 -18.76 -5.98
C ARG A 253 36.24 -18.89 -6.26
N PHE A 254 36.80 -18.06 -7.13
CA PHE A 254 38.25 -18.07 -7.39
C PHE A 254 39.03 -17.74 -6.12
N VAL A 255 38.67 -16.68 -5.39
CA VAL A 255 39.32 -16.35 -4.11
C VAL A 255 39.15 -17.46 -3.09
N ASN A 256 37.97 -18.07 -2.98
CA ASN A 256 37.76 -19.22 -2.08
C ASN A 256 38.63 -20.43 -2.48
N SER A 257 38.85 -20.67 -3.79
CA SER A 257 39.75 -21.72 -4.25
C SER A 257 41.22 -21.43 -3.90
N VAL A 258 41.63 -20.16 -3.93
CA VAL A 258 42.95 -19.74 -3.48
C VAL A 258 43.13 -19.98 -1.97
N VAL A 259 42.10 -19.61 -1.17
CA VAL A 259 42.07 -19.92 0.28
C VAL A 259 42.21 -21.43 0.51
N TYR A 260 41.38 -22.21 -0.20
CA TYR A 260 41.38 -23.67 -0.09
C TYR A 260 42.75 -24.29 -0.47
N ALA A 261 43.36 -23.83 -1.56
CA ALA A 261 44.70 -24.27 -1.98
C ALA A 261 45.76 -23.86 -0.97
N GLY A 262 45.70 -22.64 -0.42
CA GLY A 262 46.62 -22.19 0.63
C GLY A 262 46.51 -23.01 1.91
N VAL A 263 45.28 -23.32 2.33
CA VAL A 263 45.06 -24.24 3.48
C VAL A 263 45.54 -25.65 3.17
N GLY A 264 45.27 -26.15 1.96
CA GLY A 264 45.71 -27.47 1.52
C GLY A 264 47.24 -27.59 1.54
N LEU A 265 47.96 -26.61 0.97
CA LEU A 265 49.40 -26.59 0.92
C LEU A 265 50.03 -26.47 2.32
N THR A 266 49.62 -25.46 3.09
CA THR A 266 50.16 -25.22 4.44
C THR A 266 49.82 -26.37 5.40
N GLY A 267 48.59 -26.88 5.32
CA GLY A 267 48.14 -28.01 6.13
C GLY A 267 48.83 -29.33 5.78
N ALA A 268 49.07 -29.59 4.48
CA ALA A 268 49.81 -30.77 4.05
C ALA A 268 51.27 -30.74 4.52
N LEU A 269 51.95 -29.58 4.44
CA LEU A 269 53.29 -29.42 4.95
C LEU A 269 53.40 -29.68 6.46
N ILE A 270 52.42 -29.18 7.23
CA ILE A 270 52.36 -29.41 8.68
C ILE A 270 52.01 -30.88 8.98
N ALA A 271 51.12 -31.50 8.20
CA ALA A 271 50.78 -32.92 8.37
C ALA A 271 51.96 -33.85 8.09
N ILE A 272 52.76 -33.58 7.05
CA ILE A 272 53.99 -34.32 6.75
C ILE A 272 54.98 -34.18 7.93
N GLY A 273 55.04 -33.01 8.58
CA GLY A 273 55.84 -32.79 9.78
C GLY A 273 55.27 -33.41 11.06
N GLY A 274 54.14 -34.11 11.00
CA GLY A 274 53.48 -34.76 12.14
C GLY A 274 52.68 -33.79 13.03
N GLY A 275 52.51 -32.55 12.62
CA GLY A 275 51.80 -31.54 13.44
C GLY A 275 50.27 -31.67 13.47
N ILE A 276 49.67 -32.27 12.44
CA ILE A 276 48.22 -32.56 12.36
C ILE A 276 47.99 -33.89 11.64
N SER A 277 46.83 -34.55 11.90
CA SER A 277 46.41 -35.75 11.18
C SER A 277 45.81 -35.42 9.81
N VAL A 278 45.69 -36.44 8.92
CA VAL A 278 45.01 -36.29 7.64
C VAL A 278 43.53 -35.96 7.82
N GLY A 279 42.90 -36.53 8.84
CA GLY A 279 41.53 -36.23 9.22
C GLY A 279 41.35 -34.78 9.69
N ASN A 280 42.30 -34.26 10.49
CA ASN A 280 42.31 -32.86 10.89
C ASN A 280 42.48 -31.90 9.72
N LEU A 281 43.33 -32.24 8.75
CA LEU A 281 43.49 -31.47 7.51
C LEU A 281 42.20 -31.44 6.72
N THR A 282 41.51 -32.58 6.57
CA THR A 282 40.21 -32.67 5.89
C THR A 282 39.16 -31.84 6.59
N SER A 283 39.10 -31.88 7.92
CA SER A 283 38.21 -31.04 8.71
C SER A 283 38.50 -29.55 8.50
N PHE A 284 39.76 -29.17 8.44
CA PHE A 284 40.17 -27.80 8.21
C PHE A 284 39.76 -27.26 6.84
N LEU A 285 39.92 -28.07 5.78
CA LEU A 285 39.50 -27.74 4.43
C LEU A 285 37.98 -27.50 4.35
N ASN A 286 37.18 -28.31 5.07
CA ASN A 286 35.74 -28.10 5.19
C ASN A 286 35.43 -26.79 5.92
N TYR A 287 36.14 -26.48 7.01
CA TYR A 287 35.95 -25.22 7.73
C TYR A 287 36.33 -24.00 6.90
N ALA A 288 37.40 -24.07 6.09
CA ALA A 288 37.75 -22.98 5.19
C ALA A 288 36.61 -22.64 4.21
N ASN A 289 35.94 -23.66 3.66
CA ASN A 289 34.75 -23.47 2.83
C ASN A 289 33.55 -22.92 3.62
N GLN A 290 33.27 -23.43 4.82
CA GLN A 290 32.18 -22.98 5.65
C GLN A 290 32.38 -21.55 6.19
N TYR A 291 33.64 -21.15 6.44
CA TYR A 291 34.00 -19.81 6.91
C TYR A 291 33.76 -18.73 5.83
N THR A 292 34.09 -19.03 4.57
CA THR A 292 34.01 -18.04 3.48
C THR A 292 32.57 -17.85 2.95
N LYS A 293 31.72 -18.87 3.04
CA LYS A 293 30.37 -18.87 2.51
C LYS A 293 29.48 -17.75 3.06
N PRO A 294 29.35 -17.53 4.40
CA PRO A 294 28.49 -16.49 4.97
C PRO A 294 28.87 -15.06 4.57
N PHE A 295 30.17 -14.78 4.27
CA PHE A 295 30.58 -13.44 3.83
C PHE A 295 29.96 -13.03 2.51
N ASN A 296 29.70 -13.97 1.60
CA ASN A 296 29.00 -13.70 0.34
C ASN A 296 27.50 -13.50 0.55
N GLU A 297 26.91 -14.24 1.50
CA GLU A 297 25.48 -14.17 1.81
C GLU A 297 25.12 -12.90 2.59
N ILE A 298 25.93 -12.50 3.57
CA ILE A 298 25.69 -11.33 4.43
C ILE A 298 25.55 -10.05 3.61
N SER A 299 26.32 -9.86 2.55
CA SER A 299 26.22 -8.66 1.70
C SER A 299 24.80 -8.52 1.07
N GLY A 300 24.23 -9.62 0.59
CA GLY A 300 22.86 -9.66 0.07
C GLY A 300 21.82 -9.36 1.16
N VAL A 301 21.97 -10.02 2.31
CA VAL A 301 21.06 -9.84 3.45
C VAL A 301 21.06 -8.40 3.97
N VAL A 302 22.22 -7.74 4.03
CA VAL A 302 22.32 -6.33 4.44
C VAL A 302 21.57 -5.42 3.47
N THR A 303 21.65 -5.68 2.17
CA THR A 303 20.92 -4.92 1.16
C THR A 303 19.41 -5.10 1.30
N GLU A 304 18.95 -6.34 1.46
CA GLU A 304 17.52 -6.65 1.66
C GLU A 304 16.99 -6.06 2.97
N LEU A 305 17.78 -6.08 4.04
CA LEU A 305 17.43 -5.45 5.29
C LEU A 305 17.31 -3.92 5.17
N GLN A 306 18.19 -3.28 4.38
CA GLN A 306 18.09 -1.84 4.09
C GLN A 306 16.83 -1.51 3.30
N ASN A 307 16.48 -2.33 2.30
CA ASN A 307 15.22 -2.19 1.55
C ASN A 307 14.02 -2.36 2.48
N ALA A 308 14.01 -3.39 3.30
CA ALA A 308 12.97 -3.64 4.28
C ALA A 308 12.78 -2.48 5.27
N LEU A 309 13.87 -1.89 5.75
CA LEU A 309 13.83 -0.72 6.64
C LEU A 309 13.31 0.53 5.92
N ALA A 310 13.62 0.71 4.64
CA ALA A 310 13.08 1.80 3.84
C ALA A 310 11.57 1.65 3.63
N CYS A 311 11.10 0.45 3.28
CA CYS A 311 9.68 0.12 3.17
C CYS A 311 8.94 0.27 4.50
N ALA A 312 9.52 -0.24 5.60
CA ALA A 312 8.99 -0.03 6.95
C ALA A 312 8.86 1.47 7.30
N GLY A 313 9.82 2.29 6.87
CA GLY A 313 9.78 3.73 7.05
C GLY A 313 8.53 4.36 6.44
N ARG A 314 8.21 4.01 5.17
CA ARG A 314 7.01 4.49 4.47
C ARG A 314 5.71 4.00 5.11
N VAL A 315 5.71 2.75 5.57
CA VAL A 315 4.56 2.18 6.30
C VAL A 315 4.34 2.90 7.63
N PHE A 316 5.40 3.19 8.40
CA PHE A 316 5.29 3.93 9.65
C PHE A 316 4.91 5.39 9.46
N GLU A 317 5.35 6.02 8.37
CA GLU A 317 4.91 7.36 8.00
C GLU A 317 3.39 7.42 7.81
N LEU A 318 2.81 6.39 7.18
CA LEU A 318 1.37 6.25 7.03
C LEU A 318 0.67 5.98 8.38
N ILE A 319 1.22 5.13 9.25
CA ILE A 319 0.65 4.84 10.58
C ILE A 319 0.70 6.07 11.51
N GLU A 320 1.71 6.92 11.37
CA GLU A 320 1.95 8.10 12.20
C GLU A 320 1.34 9.37 11.61
N ALA A 321 0.72 9.29 10.43
CA ALA A 321 0.02 10.42 9.84
C ALA A 321 -1.06 10.93 10.80
N PRO A 322 -1.28 12.25 10.89
CA PRO A 322 -2.25 12.82 11.82
C PRO A 322 -3.64 12.25 11.57
N GLU A 323 -4.29 11.77 12.61
CA GLU A 323 -5.69 11.36 12.54
C GLU A 323 -6.58 12.61 12.35
N ARG A 324 -7.78 12.40 11.79
CA ARG A 324 -8.82 13.45 11.73
C ARG A 324 -9.09 13.99 13.12
N SER A 325 -9.61 15.23 13.20
CA SER A 325 -10.01 15.84 14.47
C SER A 325 -10.88 14.87 15.28
N PRO A 326 -10.67 14.77 16.59
CA PRO A 326 -11.43 13.86 17.44
C PRO A 326 -12.93 14.20 17.42
N GLU A 327 -13.76 13.22 17.69
CA GLU A 327 -15.17 13.47 17.94
C GLU A 327 -15.35 14.25 19.26
N PRO A 328 -16.37 15.13 19.36
CA PRO A 328 -16.60 15.90 20.58
C PRO A 328 -16.91 14.98 21.78
N GLU A 329 -16.35 15.31 22.94
CA GLU A 329 -16.58 14.53 24.18
C GLU A 329 -18.05 14.58 24.62
N ASN A 330 -18.70 15.74 24.46
CA ASN A 330 -20.12 15.94 24.75
C ASN A 330 -20.87 16.29 23.46
N PRO A 331 -21.24 15.30 22.64
CA PRO A 331 -21.88 15.56 21.36
C PRO A 331 -23.28 16.15 21.56
N GLN A 332 -23.52 17.25 20.85
CA GLN A 332 -24.84 17.88 20.78
C GLN A 332 -25.63 17.26 19.61
N ARG A 333 -26.95 17.18 19.79
CA ARG A 333 -27.88 16.76 18.75
C ARG A 333 -29.08 17.71 18.74
N PRO A 334 -29.59 18.11 17.57
CA PRO A 334 -30.88 18.79 17.51
C PRO A 334 -31.97 17.84 17.98
N GLU A 335 -32.97 18.39 18.72
CA GLU A 335 -34.12 17.60 19.24
C GLU A 335 -34.92 16.95 18.10
N ALA A 336 -35.09 17.69 16.99
CA ALA A 336 -35.69 17.19 15.76
C ALA A 336 -34.98 17.83 14.57
N VAL A 337 -34.49 17.01 13.63
CA VAL A 337 -33.80 17.52 12.44
C VAL A 337 -34.85 18.00 11.42
N GLN A 338 -34.97 19.32 11.27
CA GLN A 338 -35.84 19.98 10.29
C GLN A 338 -35.07 20.35 9.02
N GLY A 339 -33.75 20.53 9.14
CA GLY A 339 -32.87 20.84 8.03
C GLY A 339 -32.67 22.33 7.78
N SER A 340 -32.77 23.20 8.82
CA SER A 340 -32.30 24.57 8.68
C SER A 340 -30.77 24.60 8.71
N VAL A 341 -30.17 25.43 7.87
CA VAL A 341 -28.71 25.58 7.80
C VAL A 341 -28.36 27.06 7.89
N GLU A 342 -27.53 27.40 8.88
CA GLU A 342 -26.99 28.75 9.02
C GLU A 342 -25.48 28.70 9.00
N ILE A 343 -24.87 29.61 8.26
CA ILE A 343 -23.42 29.67 8.08
C ILE A 343 -22.95 31.08 8.35
N HIS A 344 -21.98 31.22 9.24
CA HIS A 344 -21.44 32.51 9.66
C HIS A 344 -19.93 32.57 9.43
N ASN A 345 -19.50 33.53 8.60
CA ASN A 345 -18.10 33.86 8.34
C ASN A 345 -17.22 32.64 8.04
N LEU A 346 -17.74 31.67 7.27
CA LEU A 346 -17.04 30.42 6.96
C LEU A 346 -15.78 30.71 6.15
N LYS A 347 -14.69 30.08 6.58
CA LYS A 347 -13.38 30.14 5.93
C LYS A 347 -12.84 28.73 5.71
N PHE A 348 -12.23 28.52 4.54
CA PHE A 348 -11.58 27.26 4.23
C PHE A 348 -10.54 27.38 3.12
N SER A 349 -9.45 26.64 3.29
CA SER A 349 -8.38 26.47 2.31
C SER A 349 -7.89 25.02 2.27
N TYR A 350 -7.68 24.47 1.07
CA TYR A 350 -6.98 23.18 0.93
C TYR A 350 -5.48 23.32 1.21
N VAL A 351 -4.92 24.47 0.89
CA VAL A 351 -3.53 24.86 1.11
C VAL A 351 -3.54 26.21 1.80
N PRO A 352 -2.89 26.36 2.97
CA PRO A 352 -2.97 27.58 3.79
C PRO A 352 -2.67 28.87 3.04
N GLU A 353 -1.80 28.80 2.01
CA GLU A 353 -1.39 29.98 1.22
C GLU A 353 -2.41 30.38 0.14
N LYS A 354 -3.44 29.55 -0.09
CA LYS A 354 -4.47 29.78 -1.13
C LYS A 354 -5.87 29.66 -0.53
N PRO A 355 -6.41 30.69 0.13
CA PRO A 355 -7.77 30.68 0.61
C PRO A 355 -8.73 30.44 -0.56
N LEU A 356 -9.67 29.51 -0.38
CA LEU A 356 -10.69 29.18 -1.38
C LEU A 356 -12.05 29.73 -1.00
N ILE A 357 -12.44 29.64 0.26
CA ILE A 357 -13.67 30.20 0.81
C ILE A 357 -13.26 31.19 1.90
N ASP A 358 -13.77 32.44 1.81
CA ASP A 358 -13.55 33.47 2.81
C ASP A 358 -14.82 34.29 3.00
N ASP A 359 -15.18 34.54 4.24
CA ASP A 359 -16.39 35.30 4.65
C ASP A 359 -17.69 34.82 3.98
N PHE A 360 -17.89 33.48 3.95
CA PHE A 360 -19.07 32.89 3.34
C PHE A 360 -20.22 32.83 4.37
N ASN A 361 -21.31 33.53 4.06
CA ASN A 361 -22.49 33.64 4.93
C ASN A 361 -23.74 33.14 4.19
N LEU A 362 -24.55 32.30 4.84
CA LEU A 362 -25.76 31.72 4.25
C LEU A 362 -26.80 31.38 5.31
N SER A 363 -28.09 31.63 5.02
CA SER A 363 -29.21 31.17 5.84
C SER A 363 -30.23 30.44 4.96
N VAL A 364 -30.54 29.20 5.32
CA VAL A 364 -31.44 28.30 4.60
C VAL A 364 -32.54 27.81 5.55
N LYS A 365 -33.77 27.95 5.14
CA LYS A 365 -34.94 27.48 5.90
C LYS A 365 -35.24 26.01 5.62
N PRO A 366 -35.87 25.28 6.56
CA PRO A 366 -36.29 23.91 6.33
C PRO A 366 -37.11 23.74 5.05
N GLY A 367 -36.86 22.69 4.28
CA GLY A 367 -37.57 22.33 3.07
C GLY A 367 -37.25 23.17 1.83
N GLN A 368 -36.34 24.13 1.90
CA GLN A 368 -35.91 24.91 0.73
C GLN A 368 -35.05 24.11 -0.23
N ARG A 369 -35.20 24.40 -1.53
CA ARG A 369 -34.36 23.91 -2.62
C ARG A 369 -33.35 24.98 -3.01
N ILE A 370 -32.06 24.67 -2.82
CA ILE A 370 -30.96 25.59 -3.06
C ILE A 370 -30.16 25.09 -4.28
N ALA A 371 -30.18 25.85 -5.38
CA ALA A 371 -29.34 25.58 -6.53
C ALA A 371 -28.01 26.33 -6.39
N ILE A 372 -26.89 25.59 -6.49
CA ILE A 372 -25.55 26.14 -6.45
C ILE A 372 -25.04 26.21 -7.89
N VAL A 373 -24.76 27.42 -8.37
CA VAL A 373 -24.29 27.68 -9.73
C VAL A 373 -22.98 28.46 -9.72
N GLY A 374 -22.15 28.26 -10.72
CA GLY A 374 -20.87 28.98 -10.86
C GLY A 374 -19.89 28.24 -11.76
N PRO A 375 -18.82 28.86 -12.20
CA PRO A 375 -17.81 28.25 -13.05
C PRO A 375 -17.13 27.06 -12.37
N THR A 376 -16.45 26.23 -13.17
CA THR A 376 -15.63 25.13 -12.62
C THR A 376 -14.54 25.69 -11.73
N GLY A 377 -14.30 25.05 -10.58
CA GLY A 377 -13.28 25.47 -9.62
C GLY A 377 -13.70 26.59 -8.64
N CYS A 378 -14.94 27.11 -8.71
CA CYS A 378 -15.40 28.17 -7.79
C CYS A 378 -15.73 27.72 -6.36
N GLY A 379 -15.56 26.41 -6.02
CA GLY A 379 -15.74 25.91 -4.66
C GLY A 379 -17.07 25.20 -4.38
N LYS A 380 -17.92 24.88 -5.38
CA LYS A 380 -19.24 24.20 -5.18
C LYS A 380 -19.11 22.87 -4.44
N THR A 381 -18.25 21.97 -4.91
CA THR A 381 -18.01 20.67 -4.28
C THR A 381 -17.36 20.84 -2.90
N THR A 382 -16.44 21.80 -2.76
CA THR A 382 -15.82 22.12 -1.47
C THR A 382 -16.85 22.55 -0.43
N PHE A 383 -17.83 23.37 -0.82
CA PHE A 383 -18.92 23.79 0.05
C PHE A 383 -19.75 22.57 0.53
N ILE A 384 -20.09 21.64 -0.35
CA ILE A 384 -20.77 20.39 0.03
C ILE A 384 -19.91 19.55 0.98
N ASN A 385 -18.61 19.45 0.71
CA ASN A 385 -17.67 18.70 1.56
C ASN A 385 -17.59 19.28 2.99
N LEU A 386 -17.69 20.60 3.14
CA LEU A 386 -17.73 21.27 4.44
C LEU A 386 -19.05 21.02 5.15
N LEU A 387 -20.18 21.06 4.44
CA LEU A 387 -21.49 20.73 5.01
C LEU A 387 -21.56 19.28 5.51
N MET A 388 -20.90 18.34 4.82
CA MET A 388 -20.78 16.93 5.22
C MET A 388 -19.70 16.68 6.28
N ARG A 389 -18.96 17.73 6.65
CA ARG A 389 -17.81 17.61 7.53
C ARG A 389 -16.83 16.53 7.08
N PHE A 390 -16.58 16.46 5.75
CA PHE A 390 -15.45 15.73 5.18
C PHE A 390 -14.15 16.48 5.42
N TYR A 391 -14.25 17.81 5.48
CA TYR A 391 -13.23 18.75 5.92
C TYR A 391 -13.80 19.60 7.05
N ASP A 392 -12.98 19.89 8.04
CA ASP A 392 -13.34 20.86 9.07
C ASP A 392 -13.00 22.28 8.57
N PRO A 393 -13.81 23.30 8.87
CA PRO A 393 -13.54 24.67 8.44
C PRO A 393 -12.32 25.27 9.17
N ASP A 394 -11.60 26.17 8.50
CA ASP A 394 -10.49 26.92 9.10
C ASP A 394 -10.98 28.03 10.04
N GLY A 395 -12.22 28.50 9.83
CA GLY A 395 -12.86 29.52 10.66
C GLY A 395 -14.33 29.68 10.34
N GLY A 396 -15.03 30.42 11.19
CA GLY A 396 -16.48 30.53 11.12
C GLY A 396 -17.20 29.30 11.67
N GLU A 397 -18.49 29.21 11.42
CA GLU A 397 -19.32 28.09 11.91
C GLU A 397 -20.43 27.72 10.93
N ILE A 398 -20.81 26.45 10.97
CA ILE A 398 -21.96 25.87 10.26
C ILE A 398 -22.92 25.31 11.32
N LEU A 399 -24.11 25.84 11.36
CA LEU A 399 -25.17 25.41 12.27
C LEU A 399 -26.19 24.58 11.50
N LEU A 400 -26.56 23.41 12.03
CA LEU A 400 -27.68 22.58 11.59
C LEU A 400 -28.76 22.63 12.68
N ASP A 401 -29.92 23.18 12.36
CA ASP A 401 -31.01 23.39 13.31
C ASP A 401 -30.52 24.03 14.62
N GLY A 402 -29.67 25.07 14.53
CA GLY A 402 -29.09 25.81 15.66
C GLY A 402 -27.92 25.13 16.37
N VAL A 403 -27.54 23.91 15.99
CA VAL A 403 -26.40 23.18 16.59
C VAL A 403 -25.18 23.26 15.67
N ASN A 404 -24.06 23.69 16.20
CA ASN A 404 -22.81 23.72 15.44
C ASN A 404 -22.35 22.31 15.04
N THR A 405 -22.12 22.10 13.74
CA THR A 405 -21.74 20.80 13.17
C THR A 405 -20.43 20.26 13.75
N CYS A 406 -19.53 21.13 14.21
CA CYS A 406 -18.30 20.72 14.89
C CYS A 406 -18.56 20.12 16.28
N HIS A 407 -19.69 20.45 16.92
CA HIS A 407 -20.10 19.89 18.20
C HIS A 407 -20.98 18.63 18.04
N MET A 408 -21.34 18.26 16.83
CA MET A 408 -22.06 17.02 16.53
C MET A 408 -21.06 15.88 16.28
N ARG A 409 -21.47 14.63 16.52
CA ARG A 409 -20.74 13.49 15.96
C ARG A 409 -20.89 13.46 14.45
N ARG A 410 -19.82 13.15 13.72
CA ARG A 410 -19.88 13.05 12.24
C ARG A 410 -20.91 12.04 11.76
N ASP A 411 -21.06 10.93 12.48
CA ASP A 411 -22.06 9.92 12.15
C ASP A 411 -23.48 10.47 12.28
N ASP A 412 -23.77 11.23 13.35
CA ASP A 412 -25.09 11.84 13.56
C ASP A 412 -25.41 12.88 12.47
N LEU A 413 -24.43 13.73 12.13
CA LEU A 413 -24.57 14.69 11.03
C LEU A 413 -24.86 13.98 9.70
N ARG A 414 -24.07 12.94 9.37
CA ARG A 414 -24.20 12.23 8.09
C ARG A 414 -25.48 11.41 7.98
N HIS A 415 -26.04 10.93 9.08
CA HIS A 415 -27.36 10.29 9.08
C HIS A 415 -28.50 11.27 8.76
N CYS A 416 -28.29 12.58 8.96
CA CYS A 416 -29.27 13.60 8.61
C CYS A 416 -29.25 13.98 7.13
N VAL A 417 -28.27 13.47 6.35
CA VAL A 417 -28.02 13.88 4.97
C VAL A 417 -27.98 12.69 4.02
N GLY A 418 -28.71 12.78 2.91
CA GLY A 418 -28.57 11.88 1.77
C GLY A 418 -27.73 12.52 0.67
N MET A 419 -26.77 11.80 0.14
CA MET A 419 -25.88 12.33 -0.88
C MET A 419 -25.92 11.50 -2.15
N VAL A 420 -26.12 12.17 -3.30
CA VAL A 420 -25.98 11.58 -4.63
C VAL A 420 -24.86 12.34 -5.36
N LEU A 421 -23.73 11.65 -5.54
CA LEU A 421 -22.55 12.20 -6.18
C LEU A 421 -22.63 12.10 -7.70
N GLN A 422 -21.81 12.91 -8.39
CA GLN A 422 -21.57 12.82 -9.82
C GLN A 422 -20.99 11.45 -10.20
N ASP A 423 -19.96 11.01 -9.46
CA ASP A 423 -19.36 9.70 -9.62
C ASP A 423 -20.18 8.66 -8.86
N THR A 424 -20.80 7.78 -9.62
CA THR A 424 -21.62 6.69 -9.06
C THR A 424 -20.74 5.53 -8.65
N TRP A 425 -20.62 5.31 -7.34
CA TRP A 425 -19.91 4.15 -6.82
C TRP A 425 -20.85 3.02 -6.43
N LEU A 426 -20.59 1.83 -6.94
CA LEU A 426 -21.27 0.58 -6.60
C LEU A 426 -20.27 -0.44 -6.09
N LYS A 427 -20.59 -1.07 -4.97
CA LYS A 427 -19.80 -2.17 -4.38
C LYS A 427 -20.00 -3.44 -5.21
N ALA A 428 -18.93 -4.23 -5.38
CA ALA A 428 -19.05 -5.59 -5.88
C ALA A 428 -19.98 -6.42 -4.97
N GLY A 429 -20.98 -7.06 -5.56
CA GLY A 429 -22.04 -7.78 -4.86
C GLY A 429 -23.35 -7.69 -5.59
N THR A 430 -24.48 -8.00 -4.95
CA THR A 430 -25.79 -7.98 -5.58
C THR A 430 -26.38 -6.56 -5.66
N ILE A 431 -27.34 -6.33 -6.56
CA ILE A 431 -28.11 -5.08 -6.63
C ILE A 431 -28.85 -4.84 -5.30
N ARG A 432 -29.38 -5.89 -4.68
CA ARG A 432 -30.04 -5.85 -3.37
C ARG A 432 -29.12 -5.26 -2.31
N GLU A 433 -27.91 -5.81 -2.17
CA GLU A 433 -26.91 -5.32 -1.21
C GLU A 433 -26.51 -3.86 -1.47
N ASN A 434 -26.41 -3.48 -2.73
CA ASN A 434 -26.08 -2.11 -3.09
C ASN A 434 -27.18 -1.10 -2.73
N ILE A 435 -28.45 -1.45 -2.84
CA ILE A 435 -29.57 -0.61 -2.39
C ILE A 435 -29.63 -0.61 -0.86
N ALA A 436 -29.54 -1.78 -0.22
CA ALA A 436 -29.59 -1.95 1.23
C ALA A 436 -28.41 -1.28 1.97
N MET A 437 -27.35 -0.87 1.28
CA MET A 437 -26.20 -0.19 1.87
C MET A 437 -26.61 1.07 2.66
N GLY A 438 -27.70 1.75 2.27
CA GLY A 438 -28.23 2.90 3.00
C GLY A 438 -28.88 2.51 4.34
N LYS A 439 -29.52 1.33 4.41
CA LYS A 439 -30.20 0.77 5.57
C LYS A 439 -29.99 -0.74 5.59
N PRO A 440 -28.96 -1.26 6.28
CA PRO A 440 -28.62 -2.70 6.25
C PRO A 440 -29.75 -3.63 6.69
N ASP A 441 -30.60 -3.19 7.61
CA ASP A 441 -31.73 -3.97 8.15
C ASP A 441 -33.04 -3.75 7.35
N ALA A 442 -32.98 -3.24 6.12
CA ALA A 442 -34.14 -2.99 5.30
C ALA A 442 -34.82 -4.29 4.87
N THR A 443 -36.15 -4.30 4.94
CA THR A 443 -36.96 -5.42 4.44
C THR A 443 -36.97 -5.44 2.91
N GLU A 444 -37.32 -6.60 2.34
CA GLU A 444 -37.50 -6.72 0.88
C GLU A 444 -38.52 -5.73 0.32
N GLU A 445 -39.59 -5.51 1.06
CA GLU A 445 -40.66 -4.58 0.67
C GLU A 445 -40.16 -3.13 0.63
N GLU A 446 -39.31 -2.74 1.61
CA GLU A 446 -38.69 -1.41 1.64
C GLU A 446 -37.72 -1.22 0.46
N ILE A 447 -36.88 -2.21 0.18
CA ILE A 447 -35.94 -2.19 -0.97
C ILE A 447 -36.71 -2.06 -2.28
N LEU A 448 -37.79 -2.84 -2.43
CA LEU A 448 -38.64 -2.81 -3.62
C LEU A 448 -39.32 -1.46 -3.77
N ALA A 449 -39.86 -0.89 -2.68
CA ALA A 449 -40.49 0.42 -2.67
C ALA A 449 -39.49 1.53 -3.06
N ALA A 450 -38.30 1.54 -2.48
CA ALA A 450 -37.23 2.48 -2.82
C ALA A 450 -36.83 2.38 -4.30
N ALA A 451 -36.62 1.16 -4.82
CA ALA A 451 -36.31 0.93 -6.21
C ALA A 451 -37.41 1.37 -7.19
N LYS A 452 -38.70 1.24 -6.80
CA LYS A 452 -39.82 1.73 -7.59
C LYS A 452 -39.84 3.25 -7.61
N GLN A 453 -39.69 3.90 -6.47
CA GLN A 453 -39.64 5.38 -6.35
C GLN A 453 -38.47 5.97 -7.13
N ALA A 454 -37.32 5.31 -7.12
CA ALA A 454 -36.16 5.69 -7.91
C ALA A 454 -36.26 5.32 -9.41
N HIS A 455 -37.37 4.76 -9.87
CA HIS A 455 -37.53 4.22 -11.24
C HIS A 455 -36.53 3.15 -11.65
N ALA A 456 -35.82 2.52 -10.69
CA ALA A 456 -34.84 1.46 -10.92
C ALA A 456 -35.50 0.08 -11.15
N HIS A 457 -36.63 -0.20 -10.51
CA HIS A 457 -37.31 -1.50 -10.55
C HIS A 457 -37.52 -2.05 -11.96
N SER A 458 -37.87 -1.19 -12.91
CA SER A 458 -38.22 -1.60 -14.28
C SER A 458 -37.03 -2.21 -15.05
N PHE A 459 -35.81 -1.73 -14.82
CA PHE A 459 -34.64 -2.32 -15.45
C PHE A 459 -34.09 -3.52 -14.64
N ILE A 460 -34.15 -3.45 -13.30
CA ILE A 460 -33.70 -4.55 -12.42
C ILE A 460 -34.46 -5.84 -12.77
N ARG A 461 -35.78 -5.78 -12.94
CA ARG A 461 -36.62 -6.93 -13.33
C ARG A 461 -36.25 -7.57 -14.67
N ARG A 462 -35.59 -6.84 -15.56
CA ARG A 462 -35.15 -7.34 -16.88
C ARG A 462 -33.82 -8.06 -16.81
N LEU A 463 -33.09 -7.94 -15.72
CA LEU A 463 -31.83 -8.64 -15.51
C LEU A 463 -32.11 -10.13 -15.20
N PRO A 464 -31.21 -11.05 -15.60
CA PRO A 464 -31.44 -12.48 -15.48
C PRO A 464 -31.75 -12.96 -14.06
N LYS A 465 -31.13 -12.37 -13.03
CA LYS A 465 -31.35 -12.69 -11.61
C LYS A 465 -32.09 -11.58 -10.85
N GLY A 466 -32.63 -10.56 -11.53
CA GLY A 466 -33.34 -9.46 -10.90
C GLY A 466 -32.49 -8.73 -9.84
N TYR A 467 -33.00 -8.62 -8.61
CA TYR A 467 -32.30 -7.98 -7.49
C TYR A 467 -31.05 -8.75 -7.02
N ASP A 468 -30.96 -10.04 -7.30
CA ASP A 468 -29.82 -10.88 -6.95
C ASP A 468 -28.77 -10.93 -8.07
N THR A 469 -28.89 -10.05 -9.06
CA THR A 469 -27.87 -9.89 -10.10
C THR A 469 -26.60 -9.34 -9.48
N GLU A 470 -25.50 -10.06 -9.68
CA GLU A 470 -24.17 -9.68 -9.24
C GLU A 470 -23.62 -8.53 -10.12
N ILE A 471 -23.11 -7.51 -9.48
CA ILE A 471 -22.46 -6.37 -10.09
C ILE A 471 -20.96 -6.49 -9.81
N SER A 472 -20.15 -6.33 -10.86
CA SER A 472 -18.71 -6.17 -10.70
C SER A 472 -18.39 -4.81 -10.08
N GLU A 473 -17.16 -4.66 -9.62
CA GLU A 473 -16.68 -3.40 -9.06
C GLU A 473 -16.98 -2.23 -10.03
N ASN A 474 -17.49 -1.13 -9.49
CA ASN A 474 -17.97 0.03 -10.24
C ASN A 474 -19.10 -0.26 -11.25
N GLY A 475 -19.78 -1.39 -11.15
CA GLY A 475 -20.95 -1.71 -11.96
C GLY A 475 -20.66 -1.86 -13.45
N GLY A 476 -19.56 -2.51 -13.84
CA GLY A 476 -19.07 -2.59 -15.21
C GLY A 476 -20.07 -3.10 -16.26
N ASN A 477 -21.12 -3.81 -15.85
CA ASN A 477 -22.19 -4.36 -16.69
C ASN A 477 -23.46 -3.47 -16.74
N LEU A 478 -23.45 -2.31 -16.07
CA LEU A 478 -24.57 -1.37 -16.04
C LEU A 478 -24.24 -0.06 -16.76
N SER A 479 -25.26 0.54 -17.42
CA SER A 479 -25.09 1.88 -17.98
C SER A 479 -24.97 2.94 -16.87
N GLN A 480 -24.35 4.08 -17.17
CA GLN A 480 -24.18 5.18 -16.21
C GLN A 480 -25.50 5.63 -15.58
N GLY A 481 -26.57 5.73 -16.37
CA GLY A 481 -27.91 6.06 -15.87
C GLY A 481 -28.48 4.99 -14.93
N GLN A 482 -28.25 3.70 -15.22
CA GLN A 482 -28.68 2.62 -14.33
C GLN A 482 -27.93 2.66 -12.98
N LYS A 483 -26.63 2.93 -13.00
CA LYS A 483 -25.84 3.11 -11.78
C LYS A 483 -26.38 4.26 -10.94
N GLN A 484 -26.69 5.38 -11.58
CA GLN A 484 -27.23 6.56 -10.88
C GLN A 484 -28.61 6.27 -10.27
N LEU A 485 -29.49 5.55 -10.96
CA LEU A 485 -30.78 5.13 -10.41
C LEU A 485 -30.63 4.21 -9.19
N LEU A 486 -29.60 3.36 -9.13
CA LEU A 486 -29.29 2.55 -7.94
C LEU A 486 -28.78 3.40 -6.78
N CYS A 487 -27.92 4.39 -7.05
CA CYS A 487 -27.47 5.34 -6.03
C CYS A 487 -28.64 6.16 -5.46
N ILE A 488 -29.59 6.59 -6.33
CA ILE A 488 -30.81 7.25 -5.90
C ILE A 488 -31.68 6.30 -5.05
N ALA A 489 -31.85 5.03 -5.46
CA ALA A 489 -32.60 4.04 -4.68
C ALA A 489 -32.02 3.82 -3.28
N ARG A 490 -30.68 3.85 -3.15
CA ARG A 490 -29.98 3.80 -1.86
C ARG A 490 -30.36 4.95 -0.94
N VAL A 491 -30.44 6.18 -1.46
CA VAL A 491 -30.84 7.36 -0.68
C VAL A 491 -32.35 7.35 -0.41
N MET A 492 -33.16 6.90 -1.37
CA MET A 492 -34.62 6.74 -1.19
C MET A 492 -34.97 5.76 -0.07
N LEU A 493 -34.15 4.79 0.21
CA LEU A 493 -34.36 3.82 1.28
C LEU A 493 -34.26 4.45 2.68
N CYS A 494 -33.40 5.46 2.85
CA CYS A 494 -33.18 6.16 4.12
C CYS A 494 -34.01 7.43 4.23
N LEU A 495 -34.21 8.14 3.13
CA LEU A 495 -34.90 9.42 3.00
C LEU A 495 -34.62 10.42 4.16
N PRO A 496 -33.38 10.85 4.36
CA PRO A 496 -33.04 11.81 5.41
C PRO A 496 -33.65 13.20 5.16
N PRO A 497 -33.71 14.07 6.18
CA PRO A 497 -34.30 15.40 6.07
C PRO A 497 -33.56 16.37 5.15
N MET A 498 -32.29 16.12 4.88
CA MET A 498 -31.46 16.94 4.00
C MET A 498 -30.87 16.12 2.84
N LEU A 499 -30.69 16.77 1.69
CA LEU A 499 -30.16 16.14 0.48
C LEU A 499 -29.09 17.00 -0.16
N PHE A 500 -28.00 16.33 -0.58
CA PHE A 500 -26.94 16.92 -1.43
C PHE A 500 -26.90 16.18 -2.76
N LEU A 501 -27.16 16.90 -3.84
CA LEU A 501 -27.30 16.33 -5.17
C LEU A 501 -26.30 16.97 -6.12
N ASP A 502 -25.53 16.16 -6.82
CA ASP A 502 -24.66 16.62 -7.90
C ASP A 502 -25.22 16.13 -9.26
N GLU A 503 -25.65 17.07 -10.09
CA GLU A 503 -26.42 16.84 -11.32
C GLU A 503 -25.58 16.61 -12.57
N ALA A 504 -24.46 15.94 -12.51
CA ALA A 504 -23.69 15.65 -13.71
C ALA A 504 -24.25 14.44 -14.49
N THR A 505 -25.00 14.72 -15.55
CA THR A 505 -25.66 13.70 -16.40
C THR A 505 -25.26 13.76 -17.87
N SER A 506 -24.11 14.32 -18.18
CA SER A 506 -23.63 14.56 -19.57
C SER A 506 -23.50 13.30 -20.46
N SER A 507 -23.60 12.10 -19.88
CA SER A 507 -23.38 10.82 -20.57
C SER A 507 -24.59 9.87 -20.50
N ILE A 508 -25.81 10.40 -20.21
CA ILE A 508 -27.02 9.58 -19.99
C ILE A 508 -28.01 9.80 -21.13
N ASP A 509 -28.68 8.72 -21.56
CA ASP A 509 -29.74 8.82 -22.55
C ASP A 509 -30.93 9.62 -22.03
N THR A 510 -31.63 10.36 -22.91
CA THR A 510 -32.72 11.27 -22.57
C THR A 510 -33.87 10.58 -21.80
N ARG A 511 -34.16 9.30 -22.08
CA ARG A 511 -35.24 8.57 -21.42
C ARG A 511 -34.88 8.22 -19.98
N THR A 512 -33.68 7.83 -19.71
CA THR A 512 -33.18 7.54 -18.37
C THR A 512 -32.99 8.85 -17.58
N GLU A 513 -32.58 9.90 -18.26
CA GLU A 513 -32.45 11.25 -17.71
C GLU A 513 -33.78 11.76 -17.12
N ILE A 514 -34.90 11.63 -17.88
CA ILE A 514 -36.23 12.00 -17.38
C ILE A 514 -36.63 11.21 -16.11
N LYS A 515 -36.22 9.94 -16.03
CA LYS A 515 -36.50 9.12 -14.83
C LYS A 515 -35.67 9.59 -13.62
N ILE A 516 -34.41 9.92 -13.83
CA ILE A 516 -33.53 10.46 -12.80
C ILE A 516 -34.09 11.78 -12.26
N GLN A 517 -34.54 12.68 -13.16
CA GLN A 517 -35.15 13.95 -12.76
C GLN A 517 -36.39 13.74 -11.91
N LYS A 518 -37.32 12.88 -12.35
CA LYS A 518 -38.52 12.55 -11.58
C LYS A 518 -38.19 11.93 -10.21
N ALA A 519 -37.13 11.12 -10.14
CA ALA A 519 -36.69 10.54 -8.89
C ALA A 519 -36.12 11.63 -7.95
N PHE A 520 -35.32 12.57 -8.47
CA PHE A 520 -34.87 13.73 -7.70
C PHE A 520 -36.02 14.59 -7.19
N ASP A 521 -36.98 14.94 -8.04
CA ASP A 521 -38.13 15.72 -7.65
C ASP A 521 -38.94 15.05 -6.53
N THR A 522 -39.09 13.72 -6.61
CA THR A 522 -39.77 12.94 -5.57
C THR A 522 -38.99 12.96 -4.26
N MET A 523 -37.66 12.83 -4.34
CA MET A 523 -36.77 12.79 -3.18
C MET A 523 -36.69 14.14 -2.46
N MET A 524 -36.72 15.25 -3.19
CA MET A 524 -36.59 16.61 -2.66
C MET A 524 -37.86 17.15 -1.99
N ARG A 525 -39.04 16.56 -2.23
CA ARG A 525 -40.30 17.07 -1.68
C ARG A 525 -40.27 17.14 -0.16
N GLY A 526 -40.46 18.37 0.39
CA GLY A 526 -40.49 18.63 1.83
C GLY A 526 -39.14 18.49 2.54
N ARG A 527 -38.01 18.48 1.79
CA ARG A 527 -36.65 18.33 2.33
C ARG A 527 -35.75 19.48 1.90
N THR A 528 -34.88 19.88 2.79
CA THR A 528 -33.82 20.86 2.45
C THR A 528 -32.83 20.21 1.48
N SER A 529 -32.71 20.82 0.30
CA SER A 529 -31.91 20.20 -0.77
C SER A 529 -30.92 21.20 -1.34
N PHE A 530 -29.64 20.82 -1.35
CA PHE A 530 -28.57 21.55 -2.03
C PHE A 530 -28.22 20.83 -3.32
N ILE A 531 -28.29 21.52 -4.43
CA ILE A 531 -28.13 20.93 -5.76
C ILE A 531 -27.01 21.67 -6.50
N VAL A 532 -25.94 20.98 -6.84
CA VAL A 532 -24.97 21.52 -7.82
C VAL A 532 -25.62 21.41 -9.18
N ALA A 533 -26.23 22.51 -9.61
CA ALA A 533 -27.09 22.50 -10.77
C ALA A 533 -26.29 22.74 -12.05
N HIS A 534 -26.42 21.81 -12.99
CA HIS A 534 -25.91 21.89 -14.36
C HIS A 534 -27.05 21.99 -15.38
N ARG A 535 -28.30 22.03 -14.93
CA ARG A 535 -29.49 22.07 -15.76
C ARG A 535 -30.37 23.29 -15.48
N LEU A 536 -30.90 23.81 -16.55
CA LEU A 536 -31.78 24.97 -16.49
C LEU A 536 -33.05 24.70 -15.71
N SER A 537 -33.70 23.53 -15.86
CA SER A 537 -34.93 23.15 -15.16
C SER A 537 -34.73 23.21 -13.65
N THR A 538 -33.67 22.60 -13.13
CA THR A 538 -33.34 22.57 -11.71
C THR A 538 -33.09 23.97 -11.14
N ILE A 539 -32.38 24.80 -11.93
CA ILE A 539 -32.08 26.18 -11.52
C ILE A 539 -33.39 27.02 -11.43
N ARG A 540 -34.30 26.84 -12.36
CA ARG A 540 -35.57 27.62 -12.41
C ARG A 540 -36.53 27.23 -11.28
N GLU A 541 -36.54 25.97 -10.88
CA GLU A 541 -37.41 25.45 -9.82
C GLU A 541 -36.86 25.64 -8.41
N ALA A 542 -35.63 26.13 -8.26
CA ALA A 542 -35.03 26.38 -6.97
C ALA A 542 -35.64 27.57 -6.25
N ASP A 543 -35.84 27.43 -4.93
CA ASP A 543 -36.30 28.53 -4.07
C ASP A 543 -35.26 29.63 -3.93
N VAL A 544 -34.00 29.22 -3.92
CA VAL A 544 -32.82 30.10 -3.82
C VAL A 544 -31.72 29.59 -4.75
N ILE A 545 -31.16 30.49 -5.53
CA ILE A 545 -29.97 30.25 -6.32
C ILE A 545 -28.79 30.93 -5.63
N LEU A 546 -27.76 30.17 -5.34
CA LEU A 546 -26.47 30.66 -4.86
C LEU A 546 -25.52 30.73 -6.04
N VAL A 547 -25.09 31.93 -6.37
CA VAL A 547 -24.13 32.15 -7.46
C VAL A 547 -22.75 32.30 -6.86
N MET A 548 -21.91 31.29 -7.09
CA MET A 548 -20.54 31.24 -6.56
C MET A 548 -19.51 31.68 -7.61
N LYS A 549 -18.56 32.49 -7.19
CA LYS A 549 -17.40 32.86 -7.96
C LYS A 549 -16.21 33.03 -7.01
N ASP A 550 -15.09 32.40 -7.35
CA ASP A 550 -13.83 32.50 -6.60
C ASP A 550 -14.02 32.29 -5.08
N GLY A 551 -14.85 31.30 -4.70
CA GLY A 551 -15.11 30.92 -3.31
C GLY A 551 -16.12 31.80 -2.55
N HIS A 552 -16.67 32.82 -3.17
CA HIS A 552 -17.65 33.74 -2.55
C HIS A 552 -19.03 33.60 -3.17
N ILE A 553 -20.07 33.92 -2.38
CA ILE A 553 -21.42 34.15 -2.92
C ILE A 553 -21.45 35.56 -3.50
N VAL A 554 -21.49 35.65 -4.83
CA VAL A 554 -21.57 36.96 -5.52
C VAL A 554 -22.97 37.45 -5.70
N GLU A 555 -23.94 36.52 -5.84
CA GLU A 555 -25.37 36.82 -5.97
C GLU A 555 -26.20 35.72 -5.32
N GLN A 556 -27.35 36.12 -4.76
CA GLN A 556 -28.31 35.21 -4.18
C GLN A 556 -29.74 35.69 -4.48
N GLY A 557 -30.64 34.78 -4.82
CA GLY A 557 -32.04 35.11 -5.07
C GLY A 557 -32.78 34.09 -5.95
N LYS A 558 -33.97 34.42 -6.40
CA LYS A 558 -34.75 33.63 -7.33
C LYS A 558 -34.30 33.87 -8.77
N HIS A 559 -34.57 32.90 -9.65
CA HIS A 559 -34.20 32.95 -11.07
C HIS A 559 -34.62 34.27 -11.76
N GLU A 560 -35.87 34.66 -11.62
CA GLU A 560 -36.39 35.88 -12.29
C GLU A 560 -35.74 37.15 -11.75
N ASP A 561 -35.49 37.22 -10.44
CA ASP A 561 -34.91 38.39 -9.79
C ASP A 561 -33.43 38.58 -10.18
N LEU A 562 -32.69 37.46 -10.25
CA LEU A 562 -31.28 37.47 -10.67
C LEU A 562 -31.14 37.82 -12.16
N LEU A 563 -32.06 37.39 -13.01
CA LEU A 563 -32.05 37.79 -14.41
C LEU A 563 -32.29 39.29 -14.59
N LYS A 564 -33.27 39.87 -13.83
CA LYS A 564 -33.56 41.30 -13.86
C LYS A 564 -32.36 42.15 -13.43
N LYS A 565 -31.53 41.67 -12.50
CA LYS A 565 -30.32 42.37 -12.03
C LYS A 565 -29.25 42.48 -13.09
N GLN A 566 -29.31 41.70 -14.16
CA GLN A 566 -28.28 41.61 -15.25
C GLN A 566 -26.83 41.47 -14.76
N GLY A 567 -26.67 40.82 -13.61
CA GLY A 567 -25.39 40.62 -12.95
C GLY A 567 -24.60 39.43 -13.50
N PHE A 568 -23.79 38.80 -12.63
CA PHE A 568 -22.96 37.65 -13.00
C PHE A 568 -23.81 36.43 -13.39
N TYR A 569 -24.94 36.21 -12.66
CA TYR A 569 -25.89 35.14 -13.00
C TYR A 569 -26.47 35.28 -14.40
N ALA A 570 -26.90 36.47 -14.79
CA ALA A 570 -27.45 36.68 -16.11
C ALA A 570 -26.45 36.39 -17.23
N LYS A 571 -25.16 36.78 -17.03
CA LYS A 571 -24.09 36.47 -17.96
C LYS A 571 -23.80 34.95 -18.03
N LEU A 572 -23.76 34.25 -16.88
CA LEU A 572 -23.59 32.82 -16.81
C LEU A 572 -24.74 32.08 -17.52
N TYR A 573 -25.96 32.53 -17.28
CA TYR A 573 -27.18 32.01 -17.91
C TYR A 573 -27.12 32.15 -19.44
N GLN A 574 -26.78 33.34 -19.94
CA GLN A 574 -26.64 33.58 -21.38
C GLN A 574 -25.54 32.73 -22.02
N SER A 575 -24.42 32.53 -21.35
CA SER A 575 -23.30 31.74 -21.89
C SER A 575 -23.54 30.22 -21.89
N GLN A 576 -24.34 29.70 -20.96
CA GLN A 576 -24.54 28.25 -20.77
C GLN A 576 -25.88 27.72 -21.29
N PHE A 577 -26.95 28.57 -21.30
CA PHE A 577 -28.33 28.12 -21.50
C PHE A 577 -29.13 28.93 -22.54
N ALA A 578 -28.62 30.05 -23.02
CA ALA A 578 -29.30 30.85 -24.05
C ALA A 578 -28.74 30.51 -25.44
N HIS A 579 -29.14 29.35 -25.95
CA HIS A 579 -29.01 29.00 -27.38
C HIS A 579 -30.39 28.81 -27.98
#